data_42693f57fdd8908f069607e6a1a46743
#
_entry.id   42693f57fdd8908f069607e6a1a46743
#
_cell.length_a   1.000
_cell.length_b   1.000
_cell.length_c   1.000
_cell.angle_alpha   90.00
_cell.angle_beta   90.00
_cell.angle_gamma   90.00
#
_symmetry.space_group_name_H-M   'P 1'
#
loop_
_entity.id
_entity.type
_entity.pdbx_description
1 polymer ?
#
loop_
_entity_poly.entity_id
_entity_poly.type
_entity_poly.pdbx_seq_one_letter_code
_entity_poly.pdbx_strand_id
1 'polypeptide(L)'
;MALPWEVQAQKARDILSSSIPQQWLVPADKLPSPDEKNVEDFPRRSGLFSEHELAITEMSATELVRDMGAGKLTAEEVVMAFLKRAVVGHQLLNFATEFLADKAISRARELDRHFKETGKLVGPLHGVPISVKEHIGIKDLTCNGGYVAWVNDIATEDALLLQYLEKAGAVFHVRTNQPQSLMHLCCSNNLTGTTLNPYNLTLSPGGSSGGEGASTGFKCAPLGIGTDIGGSIRCPAAFCGSYGFRPTALRNPMTGIKAPEPGQEAIRGVVGPLASQSVADLELFQRAVLDQQPWEIETSIPPVPWRRVQPTKEMTVGIMWDDGIVHPHPPVTRALKLAESKLEAAGIKVVDWEPYKHGHGWDIISKMYYPDAALLQRSLITASGEPTLPLTSWAFTYSSPNPLTIAETWTLNTQRDVYRDEYQALMRSRGVDFILCPAYVGVASVLGESHYWNYTAIWNILDQPAVVFPSGLFVEKDELVEEEKEYVPRTNGVDEREWMKWKVAGAERYEGAPVGLQLVGKHFKDEETLAAAGLVSELLSSA
;
A
#
# COMPACT_ATOMS: atom_id res chain seq x y z
N MET A 1 -12.99 33.87 16.45
CA MET A 1 -13.53 33.00 15.38
C MET A 1 -12.41 32.09 14.93
N ALA A 2 -12.69 30.79 14.73
CA ALA A 2 -11.70 29.89 14.12
C ALA A 2 -11.35 30.41 12.72
N LEU A 3 -10.09 30.21 12.29
CA LEU A 3 -9.68 30.53 10.93
C LEU A 3 -10.45 29.63 9.94
N PRO A 4 -10.83 30.12 8.74
CA PRO A 4 -11.36 29.26 7.68
C PRO A 4 -10.47 28.05 7.44
N TRP A 5 -11.06 26.90 7.11
CA TRP A 5 -10.30 25.66 6.92
C TRP A 5 -9.25 25.78 5.80
N GLU A 6 -9.52 26.56 4.76
CA GLU A 6 -8.59 26.83 3.65
C GLU A 6 -7.30 27.50 4.16
N VAL A 7 -7.43 28.44 5.12
CA VAL A 7 -6.28 29.12 5.75
C VAL A 7 -5.49 28.14 6.62
N GLN A 8 -6.18 27.25 7.31
CA GLN A 8 -5.51 26.20 8.10
C GLN A 8 -4.80 25.19 7.18
N ALA A 9 -5.45 24.74 6.10
CA ALA A 9 -4.88 23.83 5.12
C ALA A 9 -3.65 24.45 4.39
N GLN A 10 -3.60 25.77 4.24
CA GLN A 10 -2.47 26.46 3.60
C GLN A 10 -1.14 26.13 4.29
N LYS A 11 -1.13 25.92 5.61
CA LYS A 11 0.10 25.54 6.33
C LYS A 11 0.72 24.24 5.80
N ALA A 12 -0.10 23.22 5.51
CA ALA A 12 0.41 21.96 4.94
C ALA A 12 0.98 22.18 3.53
N ARG A 13 0.35 23.06 2.74
CA ARG A 13 0.84 23.42 1.40
C ARG A 13 2.13 24.23 1.47
N ASP A 14 2.27 25.11 2.45
CA ASP A 14 3.50 25.90 2.67
C ASP A 14 4.66 24.99 3.12
N ILE A 15 4.41 24.01 4.00
CA ILE A 15 5.40 22.98 4.38
C ILE A 15 5.85 22.23 3.13
N LEU A 16 4.93 21.71 2.35
CA LEU A 16 5.25 20.99 1.12
C LEU A 16 6.06 21.86 0.15
N SER A 17 5.55 23.04 -0.21
CA SER A 17 6.18 23.91 -1.20
C SER A 17 7.57 24.37 -0.80
N SER A 18 7.79 24.65 0.49
CA SER A 18 9.10 25.06 1.01
C SER A 18 10.12 23.91 1.11
N SER A 19 9.63 22.67 1.18
CA SER A 19 10.48 21.48 1.30
C SER A 19 10.95 20.91 -0.05
N ILE A 20 10.34 21.32 -1.16
CA ILE A 20 10.69 20.78 -2.49
C ILE A 20 12.05 21.29 -2.94
N PRO A 21 13.04 20.42 -3.24
CA PRO A 21 14.32 20.80 -3.84
C PRO A 21 14.15 21.41 -5.24
N GLN A 22 14.23 22.73 -5.34
CA GLN A 22 13.89 23.49 -6.55
C GLN A 22 14.77 23.17 -7.77
N GLN A 23 16.02 22.74 -7.54
CA GLN A 23 17.00 22.41 -8.60
C GLN A 23 16.59 21.18 -9.43
N TRP A 24 15.64 20.38 -8.98
CA TRP A 24 15.19 19.16 -9.66
C TRP A 24 13.79 19.27 -10.27
N LEU A 25 13.18 20.44 -10.18
CA LEU A 25 11.88 20.67 -10.84
C LEU A 25 12.01 20.51 -12.34
N VAL A 26 11.02 19.87 -12.95
CA VAL A 26 10.88 19.73 -14.40
C VAL A 26 10.64 21.11 -15.00
N PRO A 27 11.48 21.58 -15.93
CA PRO A 27 11.22 22.80 -16.66
C PRO A 27 9.88 22.78 -17.41
N ALA A 28 9.21 23.92 -17.51
CA ALA A 28 7.87 24.00 -18.09
C ALA A 28 7.78 23.48 -19.55
N ASP A 29 8.86 23.66 -20.32
CA ASP A 29 8.99 23.20 -21.71
C ASP A 29 9.25 21.69 -21.85
N LYS A 30 9.54 21.01 -20.73
CA LYS A 30 9.77 19.55 -20.67
C LYS A 30 8.64 18.78 -19.98
N LEU A 31 7.63 19.47 -19.44
CA LEU A 31 6.47 18.79 -18.86
C LEU A 31 5.73 17.96 -19.93
N PRO A 32 5.15 16.80 -19.57
CA PRO A 32 4.34 16.01 -20.49
C PRO A 32 3.13 16.82 -20.98
N SER A 33 2.62 16.45 -22.17
CA SER A 33 1.38 17.06 -22.69
C SER A 33 0.23 16.84 -21.70
N PRO A 34 -0.69 17.82 -21.56
CA PRO A 34 -1.90 17.63 -20.73
C PRO A 34 -2.77 16.42 -21.14
N ASP A 35 -2.68 15.97 -22.38
CA ASP A 35 -3.41 14.80 -22.89
C ASP A 35 -2.69 13.47 -22.61
N GLU A 36 -1.47 13.53 -22.12
CA GLU A 36 -0.67 12.34 -21.84
C GLU A 36 -1.11 11.71 -20.53
N LYS A 37 -1.61 10.48 -20.63
CA LYS A 37 -2.13 9.76 -19.47
C LYS A 37 -1.06 8.98 -18.71
N ASN A 38 -0.12 8.34 -19.44
CA ASN A 38 0.94 7.52 -18.85
C ASN A 38 2.24 8.31 -18.73
N VAL A 39 2.74 8.43 -17.50
CA VAL A 39 3.99 9.15 -17.21
C VAL A 39 5.04 8.24 -16.56
N GLU A 40 4.79 6.93 -16.44
CA GLU A 40 5.69 6.00 -15.76
C GLU A 40 7.11 6.03 -16.34
N ASP A 41 7.23 6.07 -17.67
CA ASP A 41 8.49 6.12 -18.39
C ASP A 41 9.11 7.52 -18.53
N PHE A 42 8.43 8.56 -18.01
CA PHE A 42 8.89 9.95 -18.11
C PHE A 42 10.36 10.16 -17.67
N PRO A 43 10.87 9.56 -16.59
CA PRO A 43 12.27 9.69 -16.23
C PRO A 43 13.24 9.30 -17.34
N ARG A 44 12.94 8.24 -18.11
CA ARG A 44 13.80 7.73 -19.20
C ARG A 44 13.79 8.67 -20.42
N ARG A 45 12.60 9.13 -20.83
CA ARG A 45 12.44 9.92 -22.08
C ARG A 45 12.64 11.42 -21.90
N SER A 46 12.60 11.93 -20.67
CA SER A 46 12.70 13.37 -20.39
C SER A 46 14.07 13.98 -20.67
N GLY A 47 15.13 13.15 -20.65
CA GLY A 47 16.51 13.60 -20.72
C GLY A 47 16.96 14.39 -19.47
N LEU A 48 16.20 14.31 -18.37
CA LEU A 48 16.56 14.95 -17.11
C LEU A 48 17.51 14.12 -16.26
N PHE A 49 17.51 12.82 -16.45
CA PHE A 49 18.30 11.86 -15.68
C PHE A 49 19.49 11.36 -16.51
N SER A 50 20.64 11.20 -15.87
CA SER A 50 21.75 10.44 -16.45
C SER A 50 21.45 8.94 -16.44
N GLU A 51 22.13 8.18 -17.28
CA GLU A 51 22.04 6.71 -17.30
C GLU A 51 22.39 6.10 -15.93
N HIS A 52 23.32 6.71 -15.21
CA HIS A 52 23.70 6.28 -13.86
C HIS A 52 22.56 6.48 -12.85
N GLU A 53 21.91 7.67 -12.84
CA GLU A 53 20.76 7.94 -11.97
C GLU A 53 19.57 7.02 -12.29
N LEU A 54 19.31 6.75 -13.57
CA LEU A 54 18.30 5.80 -14.00
C LEU A 54 18.64 4.39 -13.49
N ALA A 55 19.88 3.94 -13.71
CA ALA A 55 20.30 2.62 -13.24
C ALA A 55 20.12 2.46 -11.73
N ILE A 56 20.49 3.45 -10.93
CA ILE A 56 20.30 3.45 -9.46
C ILE A 56 18.80 3.33 -9.11
N THR A 57 17.96 4.15 -9.71
CA THR A 57 16.53 4.18 -9.35
C THR A 57 15.72 3.01 -9.90
N GLU A 58 16.31 2.18 -10.75
CA GLU A 58 15.74 0.92 -11.25
C GLU A 58 16.19 -0.31 -10.43
N MET A 59 17.09 -0.14 -9.44
CA MET A 59 17.55 -1.23 -8.58
C MET A 59 16.57 -1.49 -7.44
N SER A 60 16.47 -2.76 -7.03
CA SER A 60 15.80 -3.17 -5.79
C SER A 60 16.58 -2.68 -4.55
N ALA A 61 15.90 -2.60 -3.39
CA ALA A 61 16.56 -2.25 -2.13
C ALA A 61 17.69 -3.25 -1.79
N THR A 62 17.46 -4.53 -2.05
CA THR A 62 18.44 -5.59 -1.85
C THR A 62 19.69 -5.41 -2.72
N GLU A 63 19.52 -5.02 -3.99
CA GLU A 63 20.64 -4.74 -4.90
C GLU A 63 21.41 -3.50 -4.50
N LEU A 64 20.71 -2.43 -4.10
CA LEU A 64 21.34 -1.19 -3.60
C LEU A 64 22.24 -1.48 -2.40
N VAL A 65 21.75 -2.23 -1.40
CA VAL A 65 22.55 -2.60 -0.22
C VAL A 65 23.77 -3.44 -0.60
N ARG A 66 23.59 -4.41 -1.50
CA ARG A 66 24.69 -5.24 -2.01
C ARG A 66 25.78 -4.39 -2.68
N ASP A 67 25.40 -3.46 -3.53
CA ASP A 67 26.35 -2.67 -4.31
C ASP A 67 27.01 -1.55 -3.47
N MET A 68 26.32 -0.98 -2.48
CA MET A 68 26.95 -0.15 -1.45
C MET A 68 27.93 -0.94 -0.59
N GLY A 69 27.57 -2.15 -0.17
CA GLY A 69 28.48 -3.05 0.58
C GLY A 69 29.71 -3.50 -0.22
N ALA A 70 29.61 -3.51 -1.54
CA ALA A 70 30.74 -3.78 -2.46
C ALA A 70 31.55 -2.52 -2.80
N GLY A 71 31.18 -1.33 -2.29
CA GLY A 71 31.82 -0.06 -2.59
C GLY A 71 31.64 0.43 -4.03
N LYS A 72 30.63 -0.07 -4.75
CA LYS A 72 30.31 0.38 -6.12
C LYS A 72 29.44 1.63 -6.15
N LEU A 73 28.63 1.83 -5.10
CA LEU A 73 27.75 2.96 -4.89
C LEU A 73 28.00 3.55 -3.51
N THR A 74 27.74 4.84 -3.36
CA THR A 74 27.67 5.52 -2.07
C THR A 74 26.20 5.73 -1.68
N ALA A 75 25.92 5.84 -0.37
CA ALA A 75 24.59 6.17 0.10
C ALA A 75 24.14 7.56 -0.38
N GLU A 76 25.07 8.52 -0.48
CA GLU A 76 24.78 9.86 -0.99
C GLU A 76 24.34 9.82 -2.46
N GLU A 77 25.02 9.08 -3.35
CA GLU A 77 24.63 8.92 -4.75
C GLU A 77 23.23 8.31 -4.88
N VAL A 78 22.96 7.27 -4.10
CA VAL A 78 21.65 6.58 -4.09
C VAL A 78 20.56 7.54 -3.63
N VAL A 79 20.73 8.20 -2.49
CA VAL A 79 19.73 9.13 -1.93
C VAL A 79 19.47 10.31 -2.87
N MET A 80 20.51 10.87 -3.48
CA MET A 80 20.38 11.98 -4.44
C MET A 80 19.58 11.57 -5.69
N ALA A 81 19.82 10.38 -6.24
CA ALA A 81 19.10 9.89 -7.40
C ALA A 81 17.59 9.69 -7.10
N PHE A 82 17.27 9.10 -5.95
CA PHE A 82 15.87 8.90 -5.54
C PHE A 82 15.18 10.21 -5.15
N LEU A 83 15.85 11.15 -4.47
CA LEU A 83 15.30 12.49 -4.20
C LEU A 83 14.95 13.22 -5.50
N LYS A 84 15.82 13.19 -6.49
CA LYS A 84 15.56 13.79 -7.80
C LYS A 84 14.34 13.16 -8.47
N ARG A 85 14.26 11.81 -8.48
CA ARG A 85 13.11 11.10 -9.04
C ARG A 85 11.83 11.39 -8.27
N ALA A 86 11.90 11.54 -6.94
CA ALA A 86 10.78 11.89 -6.11
C ALA A 86 10.26 13.32 -6.39
N VAL A 87 11.13 14.30 -6.62
CA VAL A 87 10.72 15.67 -6.99
C VAL A 87 10.01 15.69 -8.35
N VAL A 88 10.59 15.03 -9.35
CA VAL A 88 9.97 14.88 -10.67
C VAL A 88 8.63 14.15 -10.57
N GLY A 89 8.59 13.02 -9.85
CA GLY A 89 7.36 12.25 -9.64
C GLY A 89 6.29 13.05 -8.90
N HIS A 90 6.66 13.83 -7.89
CA HIS A 90 5.70 14.68 -7.18
C HIS A 90 5.07 15.75 -8.09
N GLN A 91 5.87 16.39 -8.93
CA GLN A 91 5.38 17.40 -9.89
C GLN A 91 4.35 16.81 -10.87
N LEU A 92 4.46 15.54 -11.21
CA LEU A 92 3.53 14.85 -12.12
C LEU A 92 2.33 14.22 -11.42
N LEU A 93 2.51 13.72 -10.19
CA LEU A 93 1.56 12.84 -9.51
C LEU A 93 0.96 13.41 -8.23
N ASN A 94 1.51 14.49 -7.68
CA ASN A 94 1.09 15.08 -6.39
C ASN A 94 1.05 14.06 -5.24
N PHE A 95 2.12 13.27 -5.06
CA PHE A 95 2.12 12.17 -4.09
C PHE A 95 2.74 12.52 -2.74
N ALA A 96 3.59 13.56 -2.67
CA ALA A 96 4.30 13.94 -1.47
C ALA A 96 3.53 14.95 -0.61
N THR A 97 3.78 14.94 0.70
CA THR A 97 3.32 15.96 1.65
C THR A 97 4.48 16.79 2.21
N GLU A 98 5.71 16.25 2.19
CA GLU A 98 6.92 16.93 2.66
C GLU A 98 8.16 16.18 2.17
N PHE A 99 9.19 16.91 1.70
CA PHE A 99 10.50 16.37 1.37
C PHE A 99 11.46 16.53 2.55
N LEU A 100 12.26 15.51 2.81
CA LEU A 100 13.23 15.48 3.91
C LEU A 100 14.67 15.58 3.38
N ALA A 101 14.89 16.35 2.30
CA ALA A 101 16.12 16.33 1.51
C ALA A 101 17.38 16.56 2.34
N ASP A 102 17.43 17.62 3.17
CA ASP A 102 18.62 17.95 3.97
C ASP A 102 18.93 16.86 5.01
N LYS A 103 17.89 16.34 5.69
CA LYS A 103 18.04 15.23 6.66
C LYS A 103 18.55 13.98 5.95
N ALA A 104 17.95 13.63 4.80
CA ALA A 104 18.31 12.45 4.02
C ALA A 104 19.77 12.51 3.52
N ILE A 105 20.19 13.63 2.94
CA ILE A 105 21.57 13.81 2.45
C ILE A 105 22.56 13.78 3.61
N SER A 106 22.24 14.43 4.74
CA SER A 106 23.09 14.41 5.93
C SER A 106 23.28 12.99 6.46
N ARG A 107 22.18 12.21 6.53
CA ARG A 107 22.22 10.80 6.97
C ARG A 107 23.00 9.93 6.00
N ALA A 108 22.82 10.10 4.70
CA ALA A 108 23.58 9.36 3.69
C ALA A 108 25.10 9.58 3.82
N ARG A 109 25.54 10.83 3.99
CA ARG A 109 26.95 11.17 4.23
C ARG A 109 27.50 10.58 5.52
N GLU A 110 26.69 10.49 6.56
CA GLU A 110 27.07 9.81 7.82
C GLU A 110 27.31 8.31 7.58
N LEU A 111 26.43 7.66 6.83
CA LEU A 111 26.55 6.24 6.48
C LEU A 111 27.78 5.98 5.61
N ASP A 112 28.06 6.80 4.62
CA ASP A 112 29.25 6.70 3.78
C ASP A 112 30.53 6.88 4.58
N ARG A 113 30.57 7.84 5.52
CA ARG A 113 31.69 8.03 6.44
C ARG A 113 31.91 6.77 7.31
N HIS A 114 30.83 6.23 7.90
CA HIS A 114 30.92 4.99 8.68
C HIS A 114 31.50 3.83 7.86
N PHE A 115 30.99 3.63 6.63
CA PHE A 115 31.50 2.58 5.75
C PHE A 115 32.97 2.79 5.39
N LYS A 116 33.37 4.03 5.08
CA LYS A 116 34.77 4.38 4.79
C LYS A 116 35.71 4.11 5.97
N GLU A 117 35.27 4.38 7.20
CA GLU A 117 36.08 4.21 8.42
C GLU A 117 36.15 2.75 8.88
N THR A 118 35.07 1.98 8.70
CA THR A 118 34.94 0.63 9.30
C THR A 118 35.00 -0.51 8.28
N GLY A 119 34.76 -0.24 7.00
CA GLY A 119 34.55 -1.25 5.96
C GLY A 119 33.27 -2.07 6.15
N LYS A 120 32.34 -1.62 7.00
CA LYS A 120 31.09 -2.36 7.33
C LYS A 120 29.87 -1.50 7.13
N LEU A 121 28.79 -2.11 6.65
CA LEU A 121 27.46 -1.49 6.64
C LEU A 121 26.95 -1.30 8.07
N VAL A 122 26.16 -0.25 8.32
CA VAL A 122 25.50 -0.01 9.63
C VAL A 122 24.46 -1.12 9.91
N GLY A 123 23.75 -1.56 8.88
CA GLY A 123 22.75 -2.60 8.99
C GLY A 123 22.19 -3.03 7.64
N PRO A 124 21.15 -3.87 7.63
CA PRO A 124 20.59 -4.48 6.41
C PRO A 124 19.89 -3.49 5.48
N LEU A 125 19.65 -2.26 5.89
CA LEU A 125 19.04 -1.18 5.09
C LEU A 125 19.99 0.00 4.89
N HIS A 126 21.30 -0.22 5.05
CA HIS A 126 22.31 0.84 4.92
C HIS A 126 22.14 1.63 3.63
N GLY A 127 21.82 2.93 3.75
CA GLY A 127 21.69 3.86 2.65
C GLY A 127 20.42 3.72 1.81
N VAL A 128 19.51 2.81 2.14
CA VAL A 128 18.26 2.62 1.37
C VAL A 128 17.29 3.78 1.61
N PRO A 129 16.89 4.53 0.55
CA PRO A 129 15.87 5.56 0.66
C PRO A 129 14.49 4.95 0.88
N ILE A 130 13.76 5.43 1.89
CA ILE A 130 12.40 4.95 2.21
C ILE A 130 11.44 6.13 2.24
N SER A 131 10.30 6.00 1.54
CA SER A 131 9.18 6.94 1.67
C SER A 131 8.29 6.55 2.85
N VAL A 132 7.64 7.55 3.49
CA VAL A 132 6.90 7.36 4.74
C VAL A 132 5.52 7.97 4.63
N LYS A 133 4.47 7.18 4.78
CA LYS A 133 3.09 7.67 4.83
C LYS A 133 2.93 8.71 5.95
N GLU A 134 2.32 9.84 5.66
CA GLU A 134 2.36 11.05 6.48
C GLU A 134 1.89 10.85 7.93
N HIS A 135 0.89 10.00 8.19
CA HIS A 135 0.39 9.78 9.56
C HIS A 135 1.31 8.91 10.44
N ILE A 136 2.43 8.43 9.92
CA ILE A 136 3.49 7.80 10.69
C ILE A 136 4.38 8.92 11.24
N GLY A 137 4.43 9.06 12.57
CA GLY A 137 5.07 10.18 13.24
C GLY A 137 6.57 10.23 12.98
N ILE A 138 7.07 11.38 12.53
CA ILE A 138 8.49 11.74 12.52
C ILE A 138 8.64 12.92 13.47
N LYS A 139 9.57 12.81 14.41
CA LYS A 139 9.82 13.82 15.43
C LYS A 139 9.96 15.23 14.85
N ASP A 140 9.32 16.19 15.52
CA ASP A 140 9.29 17.61 15.17
C ASP A 140 8.58 17.95 13.84
N LEU A 141 7.94 16.96 13.17
CA LEU A 141 7.15 17.16 11.96
C LEU A 141 5.64 17.03 12.22
N THR A 142 4.87 17.72 11.38
CA THR A 142 3.40 17.64 11.42
C THR A 142 2.92 16.21 11.15
N CYS A 143 1.88 15.78 11.87
CA CYS A 143 1.23 14.49 11.67
C CYS A 143 -0.27 14.71 11.59
N ASN A 144 -0.77 15.01 10.38
CA ASN A 144 -2.16 15.48 10.16
C ASN A 144 -3.16 14.37 9.80
N GLY A 145 -2.69 13.18 9.38
CA GLY A 145 -3.59 12.06 9.06
C GLY A 145 -4.64 12.35 7.98
N GLY A 146 -4.43 13.38 7.14
CA GLY A 146 -5.40 13.82 6.13
C GLY A 146 -6.51 14.72 6.67
N TYR A 147 -6.46 15.16 7.94
CA TYR A 147 -7.42 16.06 8.57
C TYR A 147 -6.87 17.47 8.74
N VAL A 148 -7.63 18.47 8.33
CA VAL A 148 -7.28 19.88 8.55
C VAL A 148 -7.21 20.20 10.05
N ALA A 149 -8.06 19.58 10.87
CA ALA A 149 -8.05 19.77 12.32
C ALA A 149 -6.70 19.41 12.98
N TRP A 150 -5.91 18.55 12.36
CA TRP A 150 -4.61 18.10 12.89
C TRP A 150 -3.40 18.77 12.23
N VAL A 151 -3.60 19.81 11.42
CA VAL A 151 -2.51 20.47 10.69
C VAL A 151 -1.44 21.10 11.60
N ASN A 152 -1.74 21.29 12.88
CA ASN A 152 -0.81 21.81 13.89
C ASN A 152 -0.26 20.72 14.83
N ASP A 153 -0.66 19.48 14.66
CA ASP A 153 -0.20 18.40 15.53
C ASP A 153 1.19 17.95 15.10
N ILE A 154 2.14 18.16 15.99
CA ILE A 154 3.56 17.83 15.79
C ILE A 154 3.87 16.54 16.53
N ALA A 155 4.51 15.59 15.87
CA ALA A 155 4.99 14.36 16.51
C ALA A 155 6.14 14.70 17.47
N THR A 156 6.06 14.21 18.72
CA THR A 156 7.08 14.46 19.75
C THR A 156 8.25 13.50 19.66
N GLU A 157 8.05 12.35 19.03
CA GLU A 157 9.05 11.31 18.81
C GLU A 157 8.84 10.66 17.46
N ASP A 158 9.87 9.99 16.94
CA ASP A 158 9.73 9.12 15.79
C ASP A 158 8.90 7.88 16.16
N ALA A 159 8.02 7.45 15.26
CA ALA A 159 7.32 6.18 15.41
C ALA A 159 8.33 5.04 15.64
N LEU A 160 8.00 4.11 16.53
CA LEU A 160 8.93 3.04 16.94
C LEU A 160 9.46 2.23 15.75
N LEU A 161 8.62 2.00 14.74
CA LEU A 161 9.02 1.38 13.49
C LEU A 161 10.16 2.14 12.79
N LEU A 162 10.05 3.47 12.72
CA LEU A 162 11.07 4.32 12.08
C LEU A 162 12.40 4.27 12.83
N GLN A 163 12.36 4.26 14.17
CA GLN A 163 13.58 4.11 14.98
C GLN A 163 14.32 2.81 14.66
N TYR A 164 13.61 1.69 14.47
CA TYR A 164 14.24 0.42 14.08
C TYR A 164 14.80 0.46 12.65
N LEU A 165 14.07 1.04 11.71
CA LEU A 165 14.54 1.16 10.32
C LEU A 165 15.75 2.08 10.20
N GLU A 166 15.76 3.22 10.90
CA GLU A 166 16.92 4.12 10.95
C GLU A 166 18.15 3.44 11.56
N LYS A 167 17.96 2.69 12.65
CA LYS A 167 19.03 1.88 13.26
C LYS A 167 19.54 0.79 12.32
N ALA A 168 18.69 0.25 11.45
CA ALA A 168 19.08 -0.67 10.39
C ALA A 168 19.81 0.01 9.21
N GLY A 169 19.92 1.34 9.20
CA GLY A 169 20.63 2.14 8.20
C GLY A 169 19.74 2.76 7.13
N ALA A 170 18.42 2.74 7.27
CA ALA A 170 17.50 3.40 6.34
C ALA A 170 17.66 4.92 6.32
N VAL A 171 17.23 5.53 5.19
CA VAL A 171 17.22 6.98 4.98
C VAL A 171 15.81 7.41 4.58
N PHE A 172 15.12 8.14 5.45
CA PHE A 172 13.80 8.69 5.12
C PHE A 172 13.97 9.97 4.30
N HIS A 173 13.38 10.03 3.10
CA HIS A 173 13.63 11.13 2.16
C HIS A 173 12.39 11.91 1.73
N VAL A 174 11.19 11.32 1.82
CA VAL A 174 9.92 11.95 1.46
C VAL A 174 8.78 11.38 2.29
N ARG A 175 7.84 12.24 2.67
CA ARG A 175 6.56 11.84 3.28
C ARG A 175 5.46 11.87 2.24
N THR A 176 4.52 10.93 2.31
CA THR A 176 3.58 10.67 1.24
C THR A 176 2.12 10.90 1.63
N ASN A 177 1.31 11.25 0.62
CA ASN A 177 -0.08 11.63 0.75
C ASN A 177 -1.01 10.44 1.09
N GLN A 178 -2.14 10.78 1.70
CA GLN A 178 -3.19 9.87 2.13
C GLN A 178 -4.57 10.53 2.00
N PRO A 179 -5.69 9.79 1.99
CA PRO A 179 -7.02 10.40 1.90
C PRO A 179 -7.49 11.00 3.21
N GLN A 180 -8.46 11.93 3.12
CA GLN A 180 -9.27 12.33 4.26
C GLN A 180 -9.86 11.09 4.93
N SER A 181 -9.83 11.01 6.24
CA SER A 181 -10.28 9.91 7.09
C SER A 181 -9.46 8.61 7.06
N LEU A 182 -8.49 8.45 6.16
CA LEU A 182 -7.72 7.20 5.97
C LEU A 182 -8.56 5.96 5.57
N MET A 183 -9.86 6.12 5.31
CA MET A 183 -10.82 5.01 5.23
C MET A 183 -11.43 4.78 3.85
N HIS A 184 -10.72 5.11 2.76
CA HIS A 184 -11.13 4.72 1.40
C HIS A 184 -9.95 4.42 0.48
N LEU A 185 -10.22 3.69 -0.62
CA LEU A 185 -9.20 3.18 -1.54
C LEU A 185 -8.90 4.16 -2.69
N CYS A 186 -8.93 5.47 -2.40
CA CYS A 186 -8.39 6.56 -3.21
C CYS A 186 -7.52 7.45 -2.35
N CYS A 187 -6.82 8.41 -2.93
CA CYS A 187 -5.92 9.31 -2.22
C CYS A 187 -6.25 10.75 -2.53
N SER A 188 -7.14 11.34 -1.74
CA SER A 188 -7.45 12.78 -1.81
C SER A 188 -7.85 13.34 -0.44
N ASN A 189 -7.43 14.58 -0.16
CA ASN A 189 -7.77 15.31 1.05
C ASN A 189 -7.80 16.82 0.79
N ASN A 190 -8.28 17.60 1.76
CA ASN A 190 -8.39 19.05 1.65
C ASN A 190 -7.07 19.79 1.93
N LEU A 191 -6.01 19.10 2.35
CA LEU A 191 -4.69 19.68 2.64
C LEU A 191 -3.86 19.82 1.37
N THR A 192 -3.54 18.70 0.72
CA THR A 192 -2.62 18.61 -0.42
C THR A 192 -3.29 18.15 -1.72
N GLY A 193 -4.60 17.87 -1.69
CA GLY A 193 -5.37 17.51 -2.87
C GLY A 193 -5.28 16.02 -3.23
N THR A 194 -5.37 15.72 -4.53
CA THR A 194 -5.49 14.36 -5.06
C THR A 194 -4.17 13.88 -5.64
N THR A 195 -3.77 12.68 -5.28
CA THR A 195 -2.64 11.96 -5.87
C THR A 195 -3.11 11.16 -7.09
N LEU A 196 -2.30 11.12 -8.13
CA LEU A 196 -2.58 10.48 -9.42
C LEU A 196 -1.78 9.18 -9.59
N ASN A 197 -2.25 8.33 -10.51
CA ASN A 197 -1.59 7.07 -10.83
C ASN A 197 -0.56 7.26 -11.96
N PRO A 198 0.69 6.77 -11.84
CA PRO A 198 1.73 6.98 -12.84
C PRO A 198 1.44 6.31 -14.19
N TYR A 199 0.70 5.21 -14.22
CA TYR A 199 0.34 4.49 -15.44
C TYR A 199 -0.84 5.11 -16.19
N ASN A 200 -1.70 5.84 -15.47
CA ASN A 200 -2.78 6.58 -16.09
C ASN A 200 -3.28 7.67 -15.12
N LEU A 201 -2.96 8.94 -15.42
CA LEU A 201 -3.27 10.11 -14.58
C LEU A 201 -4.78 10.31 -14.32
N THR A 202 -5.66 9.63 -15.04
CA THR A 202 -7.10 9.68 -14.82
C THR A 202 -7.60 8.63 -13.83
N LEU A 203 -6.70 7.75 -13.37
CA LEU A 203 -6.97 6.68 -12.43
C LEU A 203 -6.41 7.00 -11.04
N SER A 204 -6.97 6.32 -10.04
CA SER A 204 -6.53 6.41 -8.66
C SER A 204 -5.22 5.64 -8.43
N PRO A 205 -4.31 6.14 -7.57
CA PRO A 205 -3.16 5.36 -7.12
C PRO A 205 -3.53 4.33 -6.04
N GLY A 206 -4.83 4.17 -5.75
CA GLY A 206 -5.30 3.41 -4.60
C GLY A 206 -5.28 4.23 -3.31
N GLY A 207 -5.54 3.56 -2.20
CA GLY A 207 -5.59 4.16 -0.87
C GLY A 207 -5.74 3.10 0.24
N SER A 208 -5.55 3.51 1.47
CA SER A 208 -5.25 4.86 1.93
C SER A 208 -3.76 5.24 1.83
N SER A 209 -2.83 4.31 1.53
CA SER A 209 -1.42 4.63 1.28
C SER A 209 -1.18 4.96 -0.20
N GLY A 210 -2.04 5.85 -0.78
CA GLY A 210 -2.00 6.12 -2.22
C GLY A 210 -0.75 6.89 -2.64
N GLY A 211 -0.22 7.76 -1.79
CA GLY A 211 1.07 8.41 -2.02
C GLY A 211 2.22 7.41 -2.08
N GLU A 212 2.20 6.35 -1.26
CA GLU A 212 3.18 5.25 -1.32
C GLU A 212 3.04 4.43 -2.61
N GLY A 213 1.79 4.13 -3.01
CA GLY A 213 1.54 3.44 -4.29
C GLY A 213 2.08 4.22 -5.47
N ALA A 214 1.79 5.53 -5.56
CA ALA A 214 2.32 6.40 -6.61
C ALA A 214 3.86 6.52 -6.53
N SER A 215 4.43 6.65 -5.32
CA SER A 215 5.87 6.71 -5.09
C SER A 215 6.59 5.46 -5.58
N THR A 216 6.13 4.27 -5.15
CA THR A 216 6.76 3.00 -5.54
C THR A 216 6.50 2.64 -6.99
N GLY A 217 5.30 2.93 -7.53
CA GLY A 217 4.97 2.71 -8.94
C GLY A 217 5.77 3.59 -9.90
N PHE A 218 6.07 4.84 -9.52
CA PHE A 218 6.97 5.73 -10.27
C PHE A 218 8.45 5.54 -9.90
N LYS A 219 8.76 4.63 -8.97
CA LYS A 219 10.10 4.32 -8.46
C LYS A 219 10.79 5.54 -7.81
N CYS A 220 10.01 6.35 -7.08
CA CYS A 220 10.54 7.44 -6.26
C CYS A 220 11.22 6.95 -4.97
N ALA A 221 10.95 5.72 -4.58
CA ALA A 221 11.55 5.00 -3.48
C ALA A 221 11.63 3.51 -3.80
N PRO A 222 12.71 2.79 -3.44
CA PRO A 222 12.76 1.34 -3.57
C PRO A 222 11.86 0.65 -2.55
N LEU A 223 11.67 1.28 -1.38
CA LEU A 223 10.78 0.88 -0.30
C LEU A 223 9.93 2.05 0.18
N GLY A 224 8.71 1.77 0.58
CA GLY A 224 7.78 2.70 1.21
C GLY A 224 7.09 2.07 2.43
N ILE A 225 6.55 2.90 3.33
CA ILE A 225 5.88 2.44 4.54
C ILE A 225 4.41 2.86 4.50
N GLY A 226 3.53 1.87 4.38
CA GLY A 226 2.09 2.06 4.40
C GLY A 226 1.43 1.46 5.65
N THR A 227 0.13 1.69 5.77
CA THR A 227 -0.72 1.06 6.80
C THR A 227 -1.94 0.41 6.15
N ASP A 228 -2.49 -0.64 6.77
CA ASP A 228 -3.57 -1.42 6.18
C ASP A 228 -4.55 -1.92 7.26
N ILE A 229 -5.81 -1.49 7.20
CA ILE A 229 -6.91 -1.99 8.02
C ILE A 229 -8.04 -2.58 7.15
N GLY A 230 -7.99 -2.34 5.83
CA GLY A 230 -8.99 -2.81 4.87
C GLY A 230 -8.44 -3.00 3.46
N GLY A 231 -7.10 -2.91 3.27
CA GLY A 231 -6.46 -3.00 1.96
C GLY A 231 -5.50 -1.86 1.65
N SER A 232 -5.21 -1.00 2.63
CA SER A 232 -4.53 0.28 2.38
C SER A 232 -3.02 0.21 2.10
N ILE A 233 -2.39 -0.96 2.11
CA ILE A 233 -1.07 -1.27 1.51
C ILE A 233 -1.31 -1.96 0.16
N ARG A 234 -2.18 -2.95 0.15
CA ARG A 234 -2.37 -3.89 -0.96
C ARG A 234 -3.05 -3.25 -2.17
N CYS A 235 -4.10 -2.45 -1.96
CA CYS A 235 -4.77 -1.76 -3.05
C CYS A 235 -3.85 -0.76 -3.78
N PRO A 236 -3.10 0.13 -3.08
CA PRO A 236 -2.13 1.00 -3.76
C PRO A 236 -1.04 0.23 -4.52
N ALA A 237 -0.52 -0.85 -3.96
CA ALA A 237 0.45 -1.70 -4.64
C ALA A 237 -0.14 -2.31 -5.93
N ALA A 238 -1.37 -2.86 -5.88
CA ALA A 238 -2.05 -3.41 -7.04
C ALA A 238 -2.32 -2.36 -8.13
N PHE A 239 -2.77 -1.16 -7.72
CA PHE A 239 -3.14 -0.11 -8.66
C PHE A 239 -1.94 0.53 -9.36
N CYS A 240 -0.79 0.56 -8.70
CA CYS A 240 0.43 1.18 -9.23
C CYS A 240 1.49 0.17 -9.68
N GLY A 241 1.15 -1.11 -9.84
CA GLY A 241 2.07 -2.12 -10.36
C GLY A 241 3.30 -2.35 -9.50
N SER A 242 3.19 -2.16 -8.19
CA SER A 242 4.24 -2.38 -7.21
C SER A 242 3.92 -3.57 -6.30
N TYR A 243 4.79 -3.84 -5.34
CA TYR A 243 4.66 -4.93 -4.37
C TYR A 243 4.19 -4.37 -3.03
N GLY A 244 3.33 -5.09 -2.33
CA GLY A 244 2.85 -4.67 -1.02
C GLY A 244 2.59 -5.83 -0.10
N PHE A 245 3.02 -5.71 1.15
CA PHE A 245 2.83 -6.75 2.16
C PHE A 245 2.01 -6.24 3.35
N ARG A 246 0.84 -6.86 3.55
CA ARG A 246 0.06 -6.77 4.77
C ARG A 246 0.49 -7.90 5.70
N PRO A 247 1.30 -7.63 6.76
CA PRO A 247 1.65 -8.66 7.74
C PRO A 247 0.46 -9.03 8.63
N THR A 248 0.54 -10.15 9.32
CA THR A 248 -0.36 -10.45 10.44
C THR A 248 -0.34 -9.31 11.46
N ALA A 249 -1.48 -8.98 12.06
CA ALA A 249 -1.54 -7.95 13.10
C ALA A 249 -0.58 -8.29 14.26
N LEU A 250 -0.03 -7.24 14.89
CA LEU A 250 0.94 -7.38 15.97
C LEU A 250 2.31 -8.00 15.55
N ARG A 251 2.65 -7.98 14.25
CA ARG A 251 4.02 -8.32 13.82
C ARG A 251 4.91 -7.08 13.85
N ASN A 252 4.42 -5.94 13.42
CA ASN A 252 5.17 -4.67 13.39
C ASN A 252 4.65 -3.70 14.46
N PRO A 253 5.52 -2.85 15.04
CA PRO A 253 5.11 -1.87 16.04
C PRO A 253 4.23 -0.77 15.43
N MET A 254 3.19 -0.39 16.20
CA MET A 254 2.23 0.65 15.84
C MET A 254 2.41 1.93 16.68
N THR A 255 3.26 1.91 17.70
CA THR A 255 3.53 3.08 18.56
C THR A 255 4.06 4.25 17.74
N GLY A 256 3.43 5.42 17.91
CA GLY A 256 3.78 6.65 17.17
C GLY A 256 3.09 6.80 15.80
N ILE A 257 2.18 5.88 15.44
CA ILE A 257 1.32 6.01 14.25
C ILE A 257 0.00 6.66 14.66
N LYS A 258 -0.35 7.78 14.03
CA LYS A 258 -1.56 8.53 14.33
C LYS A 258 -2.76 7.97 13.56
N ALA A 259 -3.81 7.65 14.30
CA ALA A 259 -5.08 7.18 13.73
C ALA A 259 -6.26 7.89 14.39
N PRO A 260 -7.38 8.05 13.68
CA PRO A 260 -8.57 8.70 14.25
C PRO A 260 -9.33 7.81 15.24
N GLU A 261 -8.98 6.52 15.36
CA GLU A 261 -9.60 5.57 16.31
C GLU A 261 -8.56 5.05 17.33
N PRO A 262 -8.11 5.88 18.28
CA PRO A 262 -7.14 5.46 19.26
C PRO A 262 -7.73 4.34 20.14
N GLY A 263 -6.97 3.25 20.30
CA GLY A 263 -7.40 2.09 21.10
C GLY A 263 -8.37 1.13 20.39
N GLN A 264 -8.58 1.25 19.07
CA GLN A 264 -9.38 0.31 18.30
C GLN A 264 -8.69 -1.07 18.27
N GLU A 265 -9.35 -2.08 18.85
CA GLU A 265 -8.86 -3.46 18.92
C GLU A 265 -9.79 -4.48 18.26
N ALA A 266 -11.04 -4.12 17.98
CA ALA A 266 -12.00 -5.01 17.34
C ALA A 266 -11.51 -5.48 15.96
N ILE A 267 -10.92 -4.56 15.22
CA ILE A 267 -10.13 -4.82 14.01
C ILE A 267 -8.83 -4.02 14.10
N ARG A 268 -7.69 -4.68 13.96
CA ARG A 268 -6.39 -4.02 14.09
C ARG A 268 -5.85 -3.61 12.73
N GLY A 269 -5.45 -2.35 12.62
CA GLY A 269 -4.60 -1.88 11.55
C GLY A 269 -3.20 -2.46 11.69
N VAL A 270 -2.49 -2.56 10.58
CA VAL A 270 -1.09 -2.96 10.52
C VAL A 270 -0.28 -1.91 9.79
N VAL A 271 1.01 -1.85 10.07
CA VAL A 271 2.00 -1.14 9.28
C VAL A 271 2.87 -2.15 8.54
N GLY A 272 3.20 -1.87 7.30
CA GLY A 272 4.00 -2.78 6.50
C GLY A 272 4.59 -2.11 5.25
N PRO A 273 5.47 -2.83 4.53
CA PRO A 273 6.19 -2.30 3.39
C PRO A 273 5.39 -2.32 2.09
N LEU A 274 5.69 -1.33 1.24
CA LEU A 274 5.55 -1.41 -0.20
C LEU A 274 6.95 -1.45 -0.82
N ALA A 275 7.11 -2.07 -1.99
CA ALA A 275 8.37 -2.13 -2.71
C ALA A 275 8.16 -1.90 -4.21
N SER A 276 9.12 -1.25 -4.84
CA SER A 276 9.04 -0.97 -6.28
C SER A 276 9.33 -2.19 -7.14
N GLN A 277 10.23 -3.09 -6.69
CA GLN A 277 10.89 -4.05 -7.58
C GLN A 277 10.67 -5.51 -7.22
N SER A 278 10.55 -5.89 -5.94
CA SER A 278 10.54 -7.30 -5.59
C SER A 278 9.90 -7.63 -4.24
N VAL A 279 9.45 -8.87 -4.11
CA VAL A 279 9.01 -9.45 -2.83
C VAL A 279 10.18 -9.59 -1.85
N ALA A 280 11.41 -9.78 -2.35
CA ALA A 280 12.60 -9.87 -1.50
C ALA A 280 12.85 -8.58 -0.71
N ASP A 281 12.49 -7.42 -1.27
CA ASP A 281 12.60 -6.15 -0.57
C ASP A 281 11.58 -6.02 0.59
N LEU A 282 10.39 -6.62 0.42
CA LEU A 282 9.39 -6.71 1.51
C LEU A 282 9.91 -7.58 2.67
N GLU A 283 10.57 -8.70 2.36
CA GLU A 283 11.22 -9.56 3.36
C GLU A 283 12.38 -8.84 4.06
N LEU A 284 13.22 -8.12 3.29
CA LEU A 284 14.33 -7.34 3.84
C LEU A 284 13.83 -6.33 4.88
N PHE A 285 12.73 -5.62 4.59
CA PHE A 285 12.08 -4.70 5.52
C PHE A 285 11.63 -5.42 6.81
N GLN A 286 10.88 -6.53 6.68
CA GLN A 286 10.34 -7.26 7.83
C GLN A 286 11.46 -7.79 8.74
N ARG A 287 12.51 -8.32 8.16
CA ARG A 287 13.68 -8.78 8.91
C ARG A 287 14.40 -7.65 9.62
N ALA A 288 14.59 -6.52 8.95
CA ALA A 288 15.24 -5.36 9.54
C ALA A 288 14.53 -4.85 10.80
N VAL A 289 13.20 -5.02 10.88
CA VAL A 289 12.39 -4.66 12.06
C VAL A 289 12.42 -5.77 13.11
N LEU A 290 12.07 -7.01 12.74
CA LEU A 290 11.84 -8.09 13.70
C LEU A 290 13.12 -8.67 14.31
N ASP A 291 14.26 -8.58 13.61
CA ASP A 291 15.56 -8.95 14.15
C ASP A 291 15.99 -8.05 15.34
N GLN A 292 15.34 -6.90 15.52
CA GLN A 292 15.57 -5.98 16.63
C GLN A 292 14.59 -6.16 17.81
N GLN A 293 13.76 -7.21 17.78
CA GLN A 293 12.91 -7.63 18.89
C GLN A 293 11.94 -6.52 19.38
N PRO A 294 11.05 -5.98 18.53
CA PRO A 294 10.17 -4.87 18.88
C PRO A 294 9.25 -5.14 20.10
N TRP A 295 9.00 -6.40 20.43
CA TRP A 295 8.24 -6.82 21.61
C TRP A 295 8.90 -6.47 22.96
N GLU A 296 10.21 -6.16 22.97
CA GLU A 296 10.88 -5.69 24.18
C GLU A 296 10.48 -4.25 24.57
N ILE A 297 9.87 -3.50 23.63
CA ILE A 297 9.39 -2.13 23.85
C ILE A 297 7.87 -2.08 23.75
N GLU A 298 7.28 -2.56 22.65
CA GLU A 298 5.83 -2.58 22.45
C GLU A 298 5.24 -3.92 22.91
N THR A 299 4.77 -3.97 24.17
CA THR A 299 4.35 -5.20 24.85
C THR A 299 3.13 -5.90 24.25
N SER A 300 2.40 -5.24 23.35
CA SER A 300 1.30 -5.86 22.59
C SER A 300 1.78 -6.84 21.52
N ILE A 301 3.05 -6.73 21.10
CA ILE A 301 3.65 -7.59 20.07
C ILE A 301 4.08 -8.92 20.69
N PRO A 302 3.61 -10.07 20.20
CA PRO A 302 4.09 -11.36 20.68
C PRO A 302 5.55 -11.57 20.27
N PRO A 303 6.38 -12.25 21.11
CA PRO A 303 7.78 -12.47 20.86
C PRO A 303 8.00 -13.60 19.82
N VAL A 304 7.63 -13.31 18.57
CA VAL A 304 7.75 -14.24 17.43
C VAL A 304 8.82 -13.72 16.47
N PRO A 305 10.07 -14.21 16.57
CA PRO A 305 11.16 -13.83 15.68
C PRO A 305 10.87 -14.15 14.22
N TRP A 306 11.53 -13.43 13.30
CA TRP A 306 11.46 -13.75 11.87
C TRP A 306 12.19 -15.08 11.59
N ARG A 307 11.50 -15.99 10.92
CA ARG A 307 12.06 -17.29 10.49
C ARG A 307 12.53 -17.19 9.04
N ARG A 308 13.66 -17.80 8.74
CA ARG A 308 14.10 -17.95 7.34
C ARG A 308 13.40 -19.14 6.72
N VAL A 309 12.51 -18.89 5.79
CA VAL A 309 11.76 -19.89 5.04
C VAL A 309 12.26 -19.90 3.60
N GLN A 310 12.58 -21.07 3.08
CA GLN A 310 12.93 -21.23 1.67
C GLN A 310 11.64 -21.42 0.86
N PRO A 311 11.54 -20.80 -0.33
CA PRO A 311 10.41 -21.05 -1.22
C PRO A 311 10.40 -22.52 -1.65
N THR A 312 9.21 -23.12 -1.74
CA THR A 312 9.02 -24.50 -2.18
C THR A 312 7.87 -24.60 -3.16
N LYS A 313 7.99 -25.52 -4.10
CA LYS A 313 6.87 -25.90 -4.99
C LYS A 313 5.95 -26.95 -4.36
N GLU A 314 6.34 -27.52 -3.25
CA GLU A 314 5.52 -28.45 -2.46
C GLU A 314 4.49 -27.68 -1.65
N MET A 315 3.55 -27.05 -2.34
CA MET A 315 2.42 -26.31 -1.79
C MET A 315 1.16 -26.52 -2.63
N THR A 316 0.02 -26.30 -2.02
CA THR A 316 -1.26 -26.24 -2.72
C THR A 316 -1.79 -24.81 -2.72
N VAL A 317 -2.00 -24.26 -3.91
CA VAL A 317 -2.56 -22.91 -4.10
C VAL A 317 -4.03 -23.05 -4.51
N GLY A 318 -4.92 -22.44 -3.70
CA GLY A 318 -6.33 -22.30 -4.05
C GLY A 318 -6.54 -21.02 -4.86
N ILE A 319 -7.11 -21.11 -6.06
CA ILE A 319 -7.48 -19.93 -6.82
C ILE A 319 -8.91 -19.53 -6.48
N MET A 320 -9.05 -18.34 -5.90
CA MET A 320 -10.33 -17.71 -5.66
C MET A 320 -10.64 -16.77 -6.83
N TRP A 321 -11.51 -17.20 -7.73
CA TRP A 321 -11.87 -16.50 -8.94
C TRP A 321 -12.66 -15.22 -8.68
N ASP A 322 -13.52 -15.23 -7.67
CA ASP A 322 -14.26 -14.08 -7.16
C ASP A 322 -14.52 -14.23 -5.65
N ASP A 323 -15.05 -13.19 -5.02
CA ASP A 323 -15.32 -13.22 -3.57
C ASP A 323 -16.76 -13.67 -3.19
N GLY A 324 -17.54 -14.15 -4.16
CA GLY A 324 -18.93 -14.55 -3.97
C GLY A 324 -19.92 -13.39 -3.89
N ILE A 325 -19.46 -12.15 -3.97
CA ILE A 325 -20.27 -10.92 -3.87
C ILE A 325 -20.19 -10.13 -5.17
N VAL A 326 -18.98 -9.84 -5.65
CA VAL A 326 -18.69 -9.06 -6.86
C VAL A 326 -17.74 -9.83 -7.76
N HIS A 327 -18.14 -10.01 -9.02
CA HIS A 327 -17.28 -10.61 -10.03
C HIS A 327 -16.16 -9.64 -10.46
N PRO A 328 -14.91 -10.09 -10.57
CA PRO A 328 -13.83 -9.22 -11.01
C PRO A 328 -13.94 -8.85 -12.48
N HIS A 329 -13.41 -7.68 -12.83
CA HIS A 329 -13.33 -7.23 -14.21
C HIS A 329 -12.40 -8.15 -15.04
N PRO A 330 -12.62 -8.24 -16.38
CA PRO A 330 -11.92 -9.19 -17.26
C PRO A 330 -10.39 -9.20 -17.17
N PRO A 331 -9.67 -8.06 -17.04
CA PRO A 331 -8.21 -8.10 -16.92
C PRO A 331 -7.73 -8.92 -15.71
N VAL A 332 -8.48 -8.86 -14.60
CA VAL A 332 -8.13 -9.61 -13.37
C VAL A 332 -8.39 -11.10 -13.56
N THR A 333 -9.50 -11.48 -14.18
CA THR A 333 -9.79 -12.88 -14.53
C THR A 333 -8.73 -13.45 -15.47
N ARG A 334 -8.29 -12.67 -16.47
CA ARG A 334 -7.19 -13.04 -17.37
C ARG A 334 -5.89 -13.28 -16.59
N ALA A 335 -5.56 -12.42 -15.63
CA ALA A 335 -4.37 -12.58 -14.80
C ALA A 335 -4.43 -13.83 -13.92
N LEU A 336 -5.58 -14.16 -13.35
CA LEU A 336 -5.77 -15.40 -12.59
C LEU A 336 -5.61 -16.65 -13.46
N LYS A 337 -6.16 -16.67 -14.68
CA LYS A 337 -5.97 -17.77 -15.65
C LYS A 337 -4.50 -17.94 -16.06
N LEU A 338 -3.79 -16.83 -16.28
CA LEU A 338 -2.35 -16.88 -16.53
C LEU A 338 -1.60 -17.47 -15.34
N ALA A 339 -1.94 -17.05 -14.13
CA ALA A 339 -1.31 -17.55 -12.90
C ALA A 339 -1.57 -19.05 -12.71
N GLU A 340 -2.80 -19.52 -12.90
CA GLU A 340 -3.15 -20.94 -12.87
C GLU A 340 -2.23 -21.73 -13.82
N SER A 341 -2.20 -21.36 -15.10
CA SER A 341 -1.39 -22.04 -16.12
C SER A 341 0.10 -22.08 -15.77
N LYS A 342 0.66 -20.95 -15.29
CA LYS A 342 2.08 -20.86 -14.91
C LYS A 342 2.42 -21.72 -13.68
N LEU A 343 1.53 -21.75 -12.68
CA LEU A 343 1.70 -22.56 -11.47
C LEU A 343 1.65 -24.05 -11.79
N GLU A 344 0.67 -24.51 -12.58
CA GLU A 344 0.54 -25.89 -13.02
C GLU A 344 1.76 -26.32 -13.86
N ALA A 345 2.18 -25.49 -14.81
CA ALA A 345 3.38 -25.74 -15.62
C ALA A 345 4.66 -25.86 -14.77
N ALA A 346 4.72 -25.14 -13.65
CA ALA A 346 5.83 -25.23 -12.68
C ALA A 346 5.74 -26.47 -11.79
N GLY A 347 4.66 -27.27 -11.84
CA GLY A 347 4.42 -28.44 -11.03
C GLY A 347 3.86 -28.14 -9.63
N ILE A 348 3.32 -26.94 -9.42
CA ILE A 348 2.62 -26.55 -8.19
C ILE A 348 1.18 -27.07 -8.27
N LYS A 349 0.68 -27.63 -7.18
CA LYS A 349 -0.71 -28.10 -7.13
C LYS A 349 -1.65 -26.91 -7.03
N VAL A 350 -2.56 -26.79 -7.99
CA VAL A 350 -3.61 -25.77 -8.04
C VAL A 350 -4.97 -26.42 -7.85
N VAL A 351 -5.87 -25.76 -7.12
CA VAL A 351 -7.26 -26.16 -6.90
C VAL A 351 -8.15 -24.94 -6.87
N ASP A 352 -9.45 -25.11 -7.19
CA ASP A 352 -10.41 -24.03 -7.00
C ASP A 352 -10.68 -23.76 -5.52
N TRP A 353 -10.75 -22.48 -5.17
CA TRP A 353 -11.13 -22.04 -3.84
C TRP A 353 -12.46 -21.29 -3.86
N GLU A 354 -13.48 -21.93 -3.30
CA GLU A 354 -14.79 -21.31 -3.10
C GLU A 354 -14.73 -20.33 -1.91
N PRO A 355 -15.12 -19.04 -2.09
CA PRO A 355 -15.13 -18.06 -1.02
C PRO A 355 -16.10 -18.50 0.10
N TYR A 356 -15.62 -18.48 1.35
CA TYR A 356 -16.40 -18.95 2.47
C TYR A 356 -17.01 -17.79 3.26
N LYS A 357 -18.31 -17.59 3.13
CA LYS A 357 -19.11 -16.60 3.88
C LYS A 357 -18.52 -15.16 3.82
N HIS A 358 -17.96 -14.72 2.68
CA HIS A 358 -17.35 -13.40 2.58
C HIS A 358 -18.33 -12.25 2.84
N GLY A 359 -19.62 -12.42 2.48
CA GLY A 359 -20.67 -11.44 2.84
C GLY A 359 -20.85 -11.32 4.36
N HIS A 360 -20.81 -12.42 5.10
CA HIS A 360 -20.85 -12.39 6.57
C HIS A 360 -19.60 -11.73 7.16
N GLY A 361 -18.41 -12.04 6.62
CA GLY A 361 -17.18 -11.36 7.01
C GLY A 361 -17.26 -9.86 6.81
N TRP A 362 -17.83 -9.39 5.68
CA TRP A 362 -18.08 -7.99 5.40
C TRP A 362 -19.06 -7.36 6.39
N ASP A 363 -20.15 -8.03 6.72
CA ASP A 363 -21.15 -7.54 7.68
C ASP A 363 -20.56 -7.31 9.09
N ILE A 364 -19.56 -8.10 9.47
CA ILE A 364 -18.86 -7.94 10.74
C ILE A 364 -17.86 -6.80 10.67
N ILE A 365 -16.94 -6.83 9.69
CA ILE A 365 -15.82 -5.88 9.64
C ILE A 365 -16.28 -4.45 9.38
N SER A 366 -17.29 -4.25 8.53
CA SER A 366 -17.83 -2.93 8.22
C SER A 366 -18.34 -2.20 9.47
N LYS A 367 -18.96 -2.91 10.41
CA LYS A 367 -19.39 -2.36 11.71
C LYS A 367 -18.21 -2.13 12.66
N MET A 368 -17.16 -2.95 12.56
CA MET A 368 -15.96 -2.79 13.38
C MET A 368 -15.09 -1.59 12.99
N TYR A 369 -15.22 -1.09 11.77
CA TYR A 369 -14.51 0.12 11.36
C TYR A 369 -14.96 1.38 12.10
N TYR A 370 -16.24 1.45 12.50
CA TYR A 370 -16.85 2.62 13.09
C TYR A 370 -17.69 2.27 14.34
N PRO A 371 -17.08 1.70 15.40
CA PRO A 371 -17.82 1.30 16.58
C PRO A 371 -18.44 2.48 17.33
N ASP A 372 -17.90 3.68 17.14
CA ASP A 372 -18.39 4.96 17.68
C ASP A 372 -19.37 5.67 16.72
N ALA A 373 -19.90 5.02 15.69
CA ALA A 373 -20.71 5.63 14.62
C ALA A 373 -19.95 6.72 13.83
N ALA A 374 -18.63 6.60 13.72
CA ALA A 374 -17.72 7.58 13.13
C ALA A 374 -17.79 8.98 13.81
N LEU A 375 -18.17 9.05 15.07
CA LEU A 375 -18.33 10.34 15.77
C LEU A 375 -17.00 11.08 15.90
N LEU A 376 -15.91 10.38 16.23
CA LEU A 376 -14.60 11.02 16.35
C LEU A 376 -14.14 11.59 15.00
N GLN A 377 -14.23 10.82 13.94
CA GLN A 377 -13.85 11.27 12.59
C GLN A 377 -14.70 12.46 12.12
N ARG A 378 -16.04 12.38 12.32
CA ARG A 378 -16.95 13.49 12.02
C ARG A 378 -16.65 14.73 12.86
N SER A 379 -16.26 14.56 14.13
CA SER A 379 -15.90 15.69 14.99
C SER A 379 -14.63 16.40 14.52
N LEU A 380 -13.64 15.68 14.02
CA LEU A 380 -12.42 16.27 13.44
C LEU A 380 -12.72 17.11 12.20
N ILE A 381 -13.53 16.58 11.27
CA ILE A 381 -13.97 17.33 10.08
C ILE A 381 -14.76 18.57 10.48
N THR A 382 -15.69 18.44 11.44
CA THR A 382 -16.51 19.56 11.91
C THR A 382 -15.67 20.62 12.64
N ALA A 383 -14.67 20.20 13.43
CA ALA A 383 -13.81 21.12 14.20
C ALA A 383 -13.01 22.07 13.31
N SER A 384 -12.55 21.61 12.16
CA SER A 384 -11.88 22.44 11.17
C SER A 384 -12.84 23.22 10.27
N GLY A 385 -14.07 22.72 10.10
CA GLY A 385 -15.04 23.22 9.13
C GLY A 385 -14.72 22.83 7.69
N GLU A 386 -13.80 21.85 7.49
CA GLU A 386 -13.48 21.35 6.15
C GLU A 386 -14.66 20.57 5.53
N PRO A 387 -14.84 20.58 4.20
CA PRO A 387 -15.85 19.78 3.55
C PRO A 387 -15.55 18.28 3.66
N THR A 388 -16.58 17.48 3.95
CA THR A 388 -16.47 16.03 3.86
C THR A 388 -16.42 15.63 2.39
N LEU A 389 -15.34 14.94 1.97
CA LEU A 389 -15.19 14.47 0.60
C LEU A 389 -16.17 13.34 0.26
N PRO A 390 -16.56 13.15 -1.02
CA PRO A 390 -17.58 12.17 -1.41
C PRO A 390 -17.29 10.75 -0.95
N LEU A 391 -16.06 10.26 -1.13
CA LEU A 391 -15.68 8.91 -0.68
C LEU A 391 -15.62 8.77 0.86
N THR A 392 -15.26 9.83 1.57
CA THR A 392 -15.35 9.86 3.05
C THR A 392 -16.82 9.77 3.49
N SER A 393 -17.71 10.54 2.84
CA SER A 393 -19.16 10.46 3.10
C SER A 393 -19.69 9.05 2.81
N TRP A 394 -19.29 8.45 1.70
CA TRP A 394 -19.68 7.09 1.36
C TRP A 394 -19.16 6.07 2.38
N ALA A 395 -17.88 6.15 2.79
CA ALA A 395 -17.32 5.24 3.80
C ALA A 395 -18.09 5.32 5.13
N PHE A 396 -18.53 6.51 5.53
CA PHE A 396 -19.36 6.69 6.72
C PHE A 396 -20.76 6.07 6.63
N THR A 397 -21.24 5.67 5.44
CA THR A 397 -22.50 4.93 5.32
C THR A 397 -22.44 3.53 5.93
N TYR A 398 -21.24 2.99 6.14
CA TYR A 398 -21.03 1.71 6.81
C TYR A 398 -21.10 1.81 8.34
N SER A 399 -21.06 3.03 8.92
CA SER A 399 -21.23 3.22 10.36
C SER A 399 -22.67 2.90 10.79
N SER A 400 -22.81 2.33 11.99
CA SER A 400 -24.13 2.20 12.62
C SER A 400 -24.74 3.59 12.89
N PRO A 401 -26.08 3.71 12.97
CA PRO A 401 -26.72 4.99 13.29
C PRO A 401 -26.32 5.56 14.66
N ASN A 402 -25.99 4.68 15.60
CA ASN A 402 -25.53 5.01 16.96
C ASN A 402 -24.25 4.24 17.27
N PRO A 403 -23.43 4.73 18.20
CA PRO A 403 -22.31 3.98 18.73
C PRO A 403 -22.74 2.60 19.24
N LEU A 404 -21.90 1.61 18.98
CA LEU A 404 -22.14 0.24 19.47
C LEU A 404 -22.04 0.22 21.00
N THR A 405 -22.93 -0.52 21.62
CA THR A 405 -22.79 -0.85 23.04
C THR A 405 -21.61 -1.82 23.25
N ILE A 406 -21.13 -1.92 24.47
CA ILE A 406 -20.10 -2.91 24.84
C ILE A 406 -20.56 -4.33 24.51
N ALA A 407 -21.84 -4.65 24.77
CA ALA A 407 -22.40 -5.98 24.48
C ALA A 407 -22.43 -6.30 22.98
N GLU A 408 -22.76 -5.31 22.12
CA GLU A 408 -22.71 -5.46 20.67
C GLU A 408 -21.28 -5.64 20.17
N THR A 409 -20.33 -4.88 20.74
CA THR A 409 -18.90 -5.03 20.41
C THR A 409 -18.38 -6.42 20.79
N TRP A 410 -18.74 -6.94 21.98
CA TRP A 410 -18.38 -8.31 22.38
C TRP A 410 -19.00 -9.36 21.45
N THR A 411 -20.24 -9.16 21.01
CA THR A 411 -20.91 -10.04 20.05
C THR A 411 -20.15 -10.06 18.71
N LEU A 412 -19.78 -8.90 18.17
CA LEU A 412 -18.99 -8.81 16.94
C LEU A 412 -17.62 -9.46 17.09
N ASN A 413 -16.93 -9.26 18.22
CA ASN A 413 -15.65 -9.91 18.50
C ASN A 413 -15.77 -11.44 18.50
N THR A 414 -16.83 -11.99 19.14
CA THR A 414 -17.10 -13.43 19.13
C THR A 414 -17.37 -13.93 17.71
N GLN A 415 -18.19 -13.22 16.94
CA GLN A 415 -18.50 -13.60 15.55
C GLN A 415 -17.24 -13.57 14.68
N ARG A 416 -16.37 -12.55 14.84
CA ARG A 416 -15.08 -12.46 14.16
C ARG A 416 -14.21 -13.69 14.47
N ASP A 417 -14.06 -14.03 15.75
CA ASP A 417 -13.16 -15.10 16.18
C ASP A 417 -13.67 -16.48 15.70
N VAL A 418 -14.99 -16.74 15.79
CA VAL A 418 -15.61 -17.94 15.21
C VAL A 418 -15.37 -18.00 13.69
N TYR A 419 -15.54 -16.90 12.98
CA TYR A 419 -15.34 -16.84 11.54
C TYR A 419 -13.87 -17.11 11.15
N ARG A 420 -12.90 -16.60 11.92
CA ARG A 420 -11.46 -16.89 11.77
C ARG A 420 -11.18 -18.38 11.91
N ASP A 421 -11.72 -18.99 12.97
CA ASP A 421 -11.52 -20.41 13.26
C ASP A 421 -12.13 -21.31 12.18
N GLU A 422 -13.37 -21.00 11.73
CA GLU A 422 -14.04 -21.71 10.64
C GLU A 422 -13.23 -21.63 9.34
N TYR A 423 -12.74 -20.44 8.96
CA TYR A 423 -11.97 -20.23 7.73
C TYR A 423 -10.64 -20.99 7.77
N GLN A 424 -9.93 -20.91 8.89
CA GLN A 424 -8.67 -21.61 9.11
C GLN A 424 -8.86 -23.14 9.10
N ALA A 425 -9.95 -23.64 9.70
CA ALA A 425 -10.29 -25.06 9.66
C ALA A 425 -10.60 -25.52 8.23
N LEU A 426 -11.30 -24.70 7.44
CA LEU A 426 -11.61 -25.00 6.04
C LEU A 426 -10.35 -25.09 5.17
N MET A 427 -9.39 -24.13 5.30
CA MET A 427 -8.11 -24.19 4.59
C MET A 427 -7.36 -25.49 4.93
N ARG A 428 -7.33 -25.88 6.22
CA ARG A 428 -6.68 -27.12 6.65
C ARG A 428 -7.37 -28.36 6.08
N SER A 429 -8.70 -28.44 6.14
CA SER A 429 -9.45 -29.62 5.69
C SER A 429 -9.36 -29.84 4.18
N ARG A 430 -9.23 -28.75 3.41
CA ARG A 430 -9.04 -28.81 1.95
C ARG A 430 -7.55 -28.97 1.55
N GLY A 431 -6.62 -28.94 2.50
CA GLY A 431 -5.18 -29.01 2.25
C GLY A 431 -4.64 -27.85 1.42
N VAL A 432 -5.26 -26.66 1.52
CA VAL A 432 -4.82 -25.45 0.83
C VAL A 432 -3.86 -24.69 1.73
N ASP A 433 -2.69 -24.33 1.19
CA ASP A 433 -1.66 -23.61 1.92
C ASP A 433 -1.80 -22.10 1.72
N PHE A 434 -2.06 -21.66 0.48
CA PHE A 434 -2.22 -20.28 0.10
C PHE A 434 -3.44 -20.09 -0.79
N ILE A 435 -4.02 -18.88 -0.76
CA ILE A 435 -5.11 -18.48 -1.66
C ILE A 435 -4.60 -17.39 -2.57
N LEU A 436 -4.61 -17.61 -3.89
CA LEU A 436 -4.35 -16.60 -4.90
C LEU A 436 -5.68 -16.00 -5.37
N CYS A 437 -5.80 -14.69 -5.33
CA CYS A 437 -7.07 -14.02 -5.58
C CYS A 437 -6.89 -12.58 -6.11
N PRO A 438 -7.98 -11.93 -6.57
CA PRO A 438 -7.97 -10.51 -6.90
C PRO A 438 -7.58 -9.63 -5.69
N ALA A 439 -6.82 -8.56 -5.93
CA ALA A 439 -6.56 -7.53 -4.92
C ALA A 439 -7.63 -6.43 -4.91
N TYR A 440 -8.38 -6.30 -5.98
CA TYR A 440 -9.51 -5.39 -6.17
C TYR A 440 -10.45 -5.97 -7.23
N VAL A 441 -11.64 -5.39 -7.38
CA VAL A 441 -12.62 -5.82 -8.40
C VAL A 441 -12.10 -5.66 -9.83
N GLY A 442 -11.22 -4.71 -10.07
CA GLY A 442 -10.59 -4.46 -11.36
C GLY A 442 -9.15 -4.04 -11.20
N VAL A 443 -8.62 -3.35 -12.18
CA VAL A 443 -7.39 -2.56 -12.09
C VAL A 443 -7.64 -1.26 -11.31
N ALA A 444 -6.72 -0.31 -11.35
CA ALA A 444 -6.91 0.99 -10.71
C ALA A 444 -8.27 1.62 -11.08
N SER A 445 -9.05 2.01 -10.07
CA SER A 445 -10.36 2.67 -10.30
C SER A 445 -10.18 4.08 -10.87
N VAL A 446 -11.19 4.57 -11.55
CA VAL A 446 -11.30 6.01 -11.88
C VAL A 446 -11.26 6.83 -10.58
N LEU A 447 -10.69 8.04 -10.63
CA LEU A 447 -10.59 8.93 -9.48
C LEU A 447 -11.99 9.17 -8.86
N GLY A 448 -12.08 8.92 -7.54
CA GLY A 448 -13.33 9.08 -6.79
C GLY A 448 -14.32 7.91 -6.90
N GLU A 449 -13.99 6.81 -7.58
CA GLU A 449 -14.92 5.70 -7.83
C GLU A 449 -14.59 4.38 -7.11
N SER A 450 -13.67 4.37 -6.15
CA SER A 450 -13.33 3.17 -5.37
C SER A 450 -14.39 2.85 -4.32
N HIS A 451 -15.51 2.23 -4.73
CA HIS A 451 -16.65 1.96 -3.86
C HIS A 451 -16.76 0.48 -3.44
N TYR A 452 -15.70 -0.30 -3.57
CA TYR A 452 -15.67 -1.69 -3.15
C TYR A 452 -14.30 -2.07 -2.61
N TRP A 453 -14.23 -2.68 -1.42
CA TRP A 453 -12.94 -3.07 -0.84
C TRP A 453 -12.93 -4.46 -0.18
N ASN A 454 -13.99 -5.27 -0.38
CA ASN A 454 -14.07 -6.57 0.28
C ASN A 454 -12.97 -7.55 -0.17
N TYR A 455 -12.46 -7.46 -1.41
CA TYR A 455 -11.34 -8.29 -1.88
C TYR A 455 -10.09 -8.19 -1.00
N THR A 456 -9.91 -7.07 -0.31
CA THR A 456 -8.81 -6.88 0.64
C THR A 456 -9.27 -6.94 2.10
N ALA A 457 -10.44 -6.36 2.44
CA ALA A 457 -10.94 -6.27 3.81
C ALA A 457 -11.19 -7.64 4.45
N ILE A 458 -11.58 -8.63 3.66
CA ILE A 458 -11.81 -9.99 4.15
C ILE A 458 -10.55 -10.60 4.80
N TRP A 459 -9.38 -10.30 4.29
CA TRP A 459 -8.12 -10.77 4.86
C TRP A 459 -7.72 -9.98 6.12
N ASN A 460 -8.26 -8.76 6.31
CA ASN A 460 -8.09 -8.02 7.56
C ASN A 460 -8.91 -8.64 8.69
N ILE A 461 -10.20 -8.97 8.46
CA ILE A 461 -11.01 -9.62 9.50
C ILE A 461 -10.48 -11.02 9.84
N LEU A 462 -10.01 -11.77 8.85
CA LEU A 462 -9.38 -13.07 9.04
C LEU A 462 -7.97 -12.98 9.64
N ASP A 463 -7.39 -11.78 9.65
CA ASP A 463 -6.03 -11.50 10.11
C ASP A 463 -4.97 -12.40 9.45
N GLN A 464 -5.11 -12.60 8.14
CA GLN A 464 -4.22 -13.40 7.33
C GLN A 464 -3.22 -12.53 6.59
N PRO A 465 -1.90 -12.86 6.60
CA PRO A 465 -0.88 -12.13 5.86
C PRO A 465 -1.15 -12.25 4.36
N ALA A 466 -0.96 -11.14 3.63
CA ALA A 466 -1.23 -11.09 2.20
C ALA A 466 -0.19 -10.24 1.47
N VAL A 467 0.30 -10.75 0.35
CA VAL A 467 1.27 -10.10 -0.53
C VAL A 467 0.61 -9.77 -1.86
N VAL A 468 0.67 -8.52 -2.26
CA VAL A 468 0.30 -8.08 -3.61
C VAL A 468 1.56 -8.00 -4.46
N PHE A 469 1.43 -8.40 -5.72
CA PHE A 469 2.47 -8.31 -6.75
C PHE A 469 1.86 -8.14 -8.14
N PRO A 470 2.59 -7.53 -9.10
CA PRO A 470 2.16 -7.42 -10.48
C PRO A 470 2.06 -8.79 -11.15
N SER A 471 1.04 -9.00 -11.98
CA SER A 471 0.90 -10.22 -12.79
C SER A 471 1.77 -10.20 -14.07
N GLY A 472 2.41 -9.07 -14.39
CA GLY A 472 3.08 -8.84 -15.65
C GLY A 472 2.15 -8.39 -16.77
N LEU A 473 0.84 -8.36 -16.55
CA LEU A 473 -0.15 -7.92 -17.53
C LEU A 473 -0.57 -6.47 -17.30
N PHE A 474 -0.96 -5.83 -18.41
CA PHE A 474 -1.55 -4.49 -18.42
C PHE A 474 -2.86 -4.53 -19.19
N VAL A 475 -3.72 -3.54 -18.97
CA VAL A 475 -4.95 -3.38 -19.75
C VAL A 475 -4.59 -2.85 -21.14
N GLU A 476 -5.07 -3.55 -22.19
CA GLU A 476 -4.92 -3.17 -23.58
C GLU A 476 -6.16 -2.41 -24.06
N LYS A 477 -5.97 -1.42 -24.94
CA LYS A 477 -7.04 -0.58 -25.45
C LYS A 477 -8.18 -1.36 -26.10
N ASP A 478 -7.83 -2.40 -26.86
CA ASP A 478 -8.75 -3.23 -27.64
C ASP A 478 -9.06 -4.56 -26.93
N GLU A 479 -8.94 -4.61 -25.60
CA GLU A 479 -9.21 -5.80 -24.80
C GLU A 479 -10.70 -6.18 -24.90
N LEU A 480 -11.02 -6.95 -25.93
CA LEU A 480 -12.35 -7.55 -26.12
C LEU A 480 -12.38 -8.90 -25.43
N VAL A 481 -13.24 -9.02 -24.43
CA VAL A 481 -13.39 -10.27 -23.70
C VAL A 481 -14.71 -10.90 -24.05
N GLU A 482 -14.67 -12.09 -24.65
CA GLU A 482 -15.88 -12.87 -24.98
C GLU A 482 -16.75 -13.10 -23.73
N GLU A 483 -16.11 -13.24 -22.55
CA GLU A 483 -16.75 -13.41 -21.26
C GLU A 483 -17.63 -12.22 -20.84
N GLU A 484 -17.36 -11.00 -21.36
CA GLU A 484 -18.19 -9.83 -21.09
C GLU A 484 -19.58 -9.91 -21.70
N LYS A 485 -19.72 -10.64 -22.81
CA LYS A 485 -20.99 -10.73 -23.55
C LYS A 485 -22.00 -11.61 -22.83
N GLU A 486 -21.55 -12.54 -21.99
CA GLU A 486 -22.38 -13.54 -21.32
C GLU A 486 -22.56 -13.28 -19.82
N TYR A 487 -21.79 -12.35 -19.23
CA TYR A 487 -21.86 -12.11 -17.81
C TYR A 487 -23.20 -11.46 -17.39
N VAL A 488 -23.90 -12.14 -16.49
CA VAL A 488 -25.13 -11.65 -15.85
C VAL A 488 -24.81 -11.28 -14.40
N PRO A 489 -24.89 -9.97 -14.03
CA PRO A 489 -24.63 -9.55 -12.66
C PRO A 489 -25.50 -10.26 -11.62
N ARG A 490 -24.93 -10.49 -10.45
CA ARG A 490 -25.66 -10.99 -9.29
C ARG A 490 -26.74 -9.99 -8.84
N THR A 491 -27.82 -10.50 -8.24
CA THR A 491 -28.98 -9.69 -7.86
C THR A 491 -28.77 -8.83 -6.60
N ASN A 492 -27.54 -8.67 -6.12
CA ASN A 492 -27.21 -7.90 -4.92
C ASN A 492 -27.05 -6.39 -5.18
N GLY A 493 -27.15 -5.92 -6.43
CA GLY A 493 -27.02 -4.52 -6.84
C GLY A 493 -25.58 -3.96 -6.73
N VAL A 494 -24.71 -4.56 -5.93
CA VAL A 494 -23.31 -4.14 -5.78
C VAL A 494 -22.50 -4.66 -6.96
N ASP A 495 -22.70 -5.91 -7.34
CA ASP A 495 -22.03 -6.54 -8.47
C ASP A 495 -22.38 -5.83 -9.79
N GLU A 496 -23.66 -5.53 -10.01
CA GLU A 496 -24.10 -4.76 -11.18
C GLU A 496 -23.44 -3.37 -11.23
N ARG A 497 -23.37 -2.67 -10.10
CA ARG A 497 -22.74 -1.34 -10.03
C ARG A 497 -21.26 -1.40 -10.40
N GLU A 498 -20.51 -2.33 -9.86
CA GLU A 498 -19.07 -2.45 -10.13
C GLU A 498 -18.82 -2.93 -11.57
N TRP A 499 -19.63 -3.86 -12.08
CA TRP A 499 -19.58 -4.30 -13.47
C TRP A 499 -19.89 -3.17 -14.46
N MET A 500 -20.90 -2.35 -14.16
CA MET A 500 -21.27 -1.22 -15.03
C MET A 500 -20.18 -0.16 -15.12
N LYS A 501 -19.33 0.00 -14.10
CA LYS A 501 -18.16 0.89 -14.18
C LYS A 501 -17.22 0.46 -15.31
N TRP A 502 -16.90 -0.83 -15.38
CA TRP A 502 -16.07 -1.38 -16.46
C TRP A 502 -16.78 -1.28 -17.82
N LYS A 503 -18.02 -1.77 -17.89
CA LYS A 503 -18.79 -1.86 -19.14
C LYS A 503 -19.04 -0.49 -19.79
N VAL A 504 -19.32 0.55 -18.99
CA VAL A 504 -19.58 1.91 -19.50
C VAL A 504 -18.30 2.63 -19.86
N ALA A 505 -17.24 2.47 -19.06
CA ALA A 505 -15.98 3.13 -19.28
C ALA A 505 -15.20 2.52 -20.45
N GLY A 506 -15.31 1.21 -20.68
CA GLY A 506 -14.55 0.44 -21.65
C GLY A 506 -13.07 0.28 -21.29
N ALA A 507 -12.39 -0.66 -21.93
CA ALA A 507 -10.98 -0.93 -21.68
C ALA A 507 -10.08 0.29 -21.94
N GLU A 508 -10.42 1.13 -22.93
CA GLU A 508 -9.68 2.37 -23.28
C GLU A 508 -9.54 3.33 -22.07
N ARG A 509 -10.51 3.34 -21.15
CA ARG A 509 -10.43 4.16 -19.94
C ARG A 509 -9.31 3.73 -19.01
N TYR A 510 -9.03 2.44 -18.98
CA TYR A 510 -8.07 1.79 -18.10
C TYR A 510 -6.76 1.41 -18.81
N GLU A 511 -6.61 1.80 -20.09
CA GLU A 511 -5.43 1.47 -20.91
C GLU A 511 -4.13 1.76 -20.14
N GLY A 512 -3.21 0.80 -20.19
CA GLY A 512 -1.90 0.86 -19.55
C GLY A 512 -1.90 0.60 -18.04
N ALA A 513 -3.07 0.44 -17.40
CA ALA A 513 -3.13 0.11 -15.99
C ALA A 513 -2.57 -1.30 -15.72
N PRO A 514 -1.67 -1.48 -14.73
CA PRO A 514 -1.14 -2.79 -14.36
C PRO A 514 -2.22 -3.64 -13.68
N VAL A 515 -2.12 -4.96 -13.88
CA VAL A 515 -3.01 -5.93 -13.22
C VAL A 515 -2.28 -6.57 -12.05
N GLY A 516 -2.73 -6.28 -10.82
CA GLY A 516 -2.20 -6.84 -9.59
C GLY A 516 -3.01 -8.04 -9.09
N LEU A 517 -2.32 -9.05 -8.54
CA LEU A 517 -2.92 -10.16 -7.80
C LEU A 517 -2.42 -10.17 -6.37
N GLN A 518 -3.12 -10.88 -5.45
CA GLN A 518 -2.63 -11.10 -4.10
C GLN A 518 -2.57 -12.59 -3.74
N LEU A 519 -1.51 -12.97 -3.04
CA LEU A 519 -1.36 -14.27 -2.41
C LEU A 519 -1.57 -14.13 -0.91
N VAL A 520 -2.45 -14.95 -0.34
CA VAL A 520 -2.86 -14.90 1.07
C VAL A 520 -2.45 -16.17 1.77
N GLY A 521 -1.75 -16.04 2.90
CA GLY A 521 -1.35 -17.16 3.74
C GLY A 521 -2.25 -17.37 4.94
N LYS A 522 -1.91 -18.35 5.77
CA LYS A 522 -2.58 -18.60 7.05
C LYS A 522 -2.08 -17.64 8.12
N HIS A 523 -2.90 -17.38 9.12
CA HIS A 523 -2.55 -16.52 10.25
C HIS A 523 -1.17 -16.88 10.88
N PHE A 524 -0.30 -15.90 11.11
CA PHE A 524 1.09 -16.03 11.56
C PHE A 524 2.00 -16.91 10.66
N LYS A 525 1.68 -16.98 9.35
CA LYS A 525 2.52 -17.61 8.33
C LYS A 525 3.11 -16.55 7.38
N ASP A 526 3.57 -15.47 7.95
CA ASP A 526 4.10 -14.30 7.25
C ASP A 526 5.30 -14.67 6.37
N GLU A 527 6.25 -15.42 6.92
CA GLU A 527 7.48 -15.83 6.25
C GLU A 527 7.19 -16.79 5.09
N GLU A 528 6.32 -17.78 5.32
CA GLU A 528 5.88 -18.71 4.28
C GLU A 528 5.11 -17.99 3.18
N THR A 529 4.30 -16.98 3.54
CA THR A 529 3.52 -16.20 2.58
C THR A 529 4.43 -15.37 1.68
N LEU A 530 5.45 -14.69 2.24
CA LEU A 530 6.43 -13.95 1.44
C LEU A 530 7.26 -14.88 0.56
N ALA A 531 7.74 -16.02 1.08
CA ALA A 531 8.50 -16.99 0.29
C ALA A 531 7.69 -17.55 -0.89
N ALA A 532 6.42 -17.90 -0.65
CA ALA A 532 5.53 -18.38 -1.69
C ALA A 532 5.18 -17.28 -2.71
N ALA A 533 4.90 -16.05 -2.26
CA ALA A 533 4.62 -14.92 -3.14
C ALA A 533 5.82 -14.55 -4.02
N GLY A 534 7.05 -14.64 -3.49
CA GLY A 534 8.27 -14.46 -4.28
C GLY A 534 8.35 -15.46 -5.42
N LEU A 535 8.16 -16.75 -5.13
CA LEU A 535 8.16 -17.80 -6.14
C LEU A 535 7.06 -17.61 -7.19
N VAL A 536 5.83 -17.30 -6.74
CA VAL A 536 4.70 -17.08 -7.67
C VAL A 536 4.95 -15.86 -8.56
N SER A 537 5.42 -14.75 -7.99
CA SER A 537 5.76 -13.54 -8.74
C SER A 537 6.86 -13.78 -9.78
N GLU A 538 7.91 -14.53 -9.43
CA GLU A 538 8.97 -14.91 -10.38
C GLU A 538 8.45 -15.78 -11.54
N LEU A 539 7.57 -16.74 -11.24
CA LEU A 539 6.94 -17.57 -12.27
C LEU A 539 6.07 -16.75 -13.22
N LEU A 540 5.34 -15.76 -12.73
CA LEU A 540 4.53 -14.88 -13.58
C LEU A 540 5.38 -13.96 -14.46
N SER A 541 6.51 -13.48 -13.94
CA SER A 541 7.42 -12.58 -14.65
C SER A 541 8.34 -13.33 -15.64
N SER A 542 8.48 -14.64 -15.53
CA SER A 542 9.26 -15.44 -16.49
C SER A 542 8.53 -15.54 -17.82
N ALA A 543 9.23 -15.23 -18.94
CA ALA A 543 8.70 -15.23 -20.30
C ALA A 543 8.12 -16.61 -20.73
#